data_cdb8a8beb203fa2e121c13f4eff4fdd9
#
_entry.id   cdb8a8beb203fa2e121c13f4eff4fdd9
#
_cell.length_a   1.000
_cell.length_b   1.000
_cell.length_c   1.000
_cell.angle_alpha   90.00
_cell.angle_beta   90.00
_cell.angle_gamma   90.00
#
_symmetry.space_group_name_H-M   'P 1'
#
loop_
_entity.id
_entity.type
_entity.pdbx_description
1 polymer ?
#
loop_
_entity_poly.entity_id
_entity_poly.type
_entity_poly.pdbx_seq_one_letter_code
_entity_poly.pdbx_strand_id
1 'polypeptide(L)'
;MIFNLPRRLDQFFKRSWIILLAVLTVSCSSQLDAGNIDLESWKNDRNGCKGLRIKDLEELEKIKNTFLEASNQELIMTFGRPDRVLLLDKSQSFFFYFLEPSELCEGVTEKEPLKVLFRLNAISRVSEVTVTRLDP
;
A
#
# COMPACT_ATOMS: atom_id res chain seq x y z
N MET A 1 16.47 -34.33 47.58
CA MET A 1 17.27 -34.78 46.42
C MET A 1 17.45 -33.56 45.52
N ILE A 2 18.65 -33.06 45.42
CA ILE A 2 18.98 -31.92 44.56
C ILE A 2 19.48 -32.54 43.22
N PHE A 3 18.72 -32.37 42.13
CA PHE A 3 19.16 -32.75 40.80
C PHE A 3 20.17 -31.71 40.32
N ASN A 4 21.46 -32.04 40.34
CA ASN A 4 22.53 -31.29 39.68
C ASN A 4 22.40 -31.50 38.15
N LEU A 5 21.68 -30.63 37.47
CA LEU A 5 21.73 -30.58 35.98
C LEU A 5 23.14 -30.12 35.58
N PRO A 6 23.80 -30.82 34.66
CA PRO A 6 25.12 -30.42 34.20
C PRO A 6 25.07 -29.07 33.52
N ARG A 7 25.93 -28.14 33.95
CA ARG A 7 26.07 -26.76 33.42
C ARG A 7 26.16 -26.66 31.88
N ARG A 8 26.37 -27.74 31.17
CA ARG A 8 26.43 -27.76 29.71
C ARG A 8 25.06 -27.67 29.03
N LEU A 9 23.99 -28.17 29.65
CA LEU A 9 22.63 -28.05 29.07
C LEU A 9 22.08 -26.61 29.13
N ASP A 10 22.46 -25.86 30.13
CA ASP A 10 21.99 -24.49 30.32
C ASP A 10 22.51 -23.54 29.22
N GLN A 11 23.71 -23.78 28.72
CA GLN A 11 24.27 -23.01 27.59
C GLN A 11 23.60 -23.34 26.23
N PHE A 12 23.17 -24.59 26.03
CA PHE A 12 22.44 -24.95 24.82
C PHE A 12 21.03 -24.33 24.77
N PHE A 13 20.34 -24.32 25.90
CA PHE A 13 19.00 -23.69 26.00
C PHE A 13 19.08 -22.18 25.81
N LYS A 14 20.06 -21.49 26.40
CA LYS A 14 20.23 -20.03 26.21
C LYS A 14 20.59 -19.66 24.78
N ARG A 15 21.43 -20.44 24.11
CA ARG A 15 21.77 -20.21 22.70
C ARG A 15 20.61 -20.51 21.75
N SER A 16 19.82 -21.54 22.02
CA SER A 16 18.66 -21.91 21.21
C SER A 16 17.55 -20.87 21.33
N TRP A 17 17.34 -20.28 22.50
CA TRP A 17 16.35 -19.22 22.71
C TRP A 17 16.71 -17.90 22.01
N ILE A 18 18.01 -17.55 22.01
CA ILE A 18 18.47 -16.34 21.30
C ILE A 18 18.30 -16.50 19.79
N ILE A 19 18.53 -17.68 19.23
CA ILE A 19 18.30 -17.95 17.80
C ILE A 19 16.81 -17.93 17.46
N LEU A 20 15.94 -18.43 18.34
CA LEU A 20 14.49 -18.40 18.15
C LEU A 20 13.92 -16.97 18.19
N LEU A 21 14.48 -16.09 19.04
CA LEU A 21 14.07 -14.69 19.11
C LEU A 21 14.52 -13.86 17.91
N ALA A 22 15.62 -14.24 17.25
CA ALA A 22 16.15 -13.51 16.09
C ALA A 22 15.35 -13.76 14.80
N VAL A 23 14.56 -14.83 14.73
CA VAL A 23 13.76 -15.19 13.54
C VAL A 23 12.42 -14.44 13.47
N LEU A 24 11.97 -13.81 14.56
CA LEU A 24 10.66 -13.16 14.66
C LEU A 24 10.60 -11.70 14.17
N THR A 25 11.68 -11.16 13.59
CA THR A 25 11.75 -9.73 13.23
C THR A 25 11.77 -9.42 11.74
N VAL A 26 11.41 -10.35 10.85
CA VAL A 26 11.32 -10.07 9.41
C VAL A 26 9.86 -10.10 8.95
N SER A 27 9.07 -9.14 9.46
CA SER A 27 7.84 -8.69 8.80
C SER A 27 8.07 -7.27 8.29
N CYS A 28 8.96 -7.11 7.31
CA CYS A 28 9.04 -5.89 6.53
C CYS A 28 8.02 -6.00 5.40
N SER A 29 6.87 -5.32 5.53
CA SER A 29 6.09 -4.94 4.37
C SER A 29 6.93 -3.92 3.60
N SER A 30 7.39 -4.30 2.41
CA SER A 30 8.25 -3.46 1.59
C SER A 30 7.41 -2.44 0.83
N GLN A 31 7.96 -1.23 0.70
CA GLN A 31 7.44 -0.24 -0.23
C GLN A 31 7.61 -0.77 -1.66
N LEU A 32 6.59 -0.57 -2.51
CA LEU A 32 6.65 -0.95 -3.92
C LEU A 32 7.61 -0.06 -4.69
N ASP A 33 8.19 -0.61 -5.75
CA ASP A 33 8.91 0.21 -6.72
C ASP A 33 7.91 1.01 -7.56
N ALA A 34 7.91 2.30 -7.35
CA ALA A 34 7.04 3.25 -8.04
C ALA A 34 7.76 3.99 -9.20
N GLY A 35 8.88 3.47 -9.66
CA GLY A 35 9.63 4.09 -10.77
C GLY A 35 10.03 5.53 -10.44
N ASN A 36 9.73 6.46 -11.34
CA ASN A 36 10.06 7.88 -11.20
C ASN A 36 8.92 8.72 -10.59
N ILE A 37 7.89 8.10 -10.01
CA ILE A 37 6.81 8.82 -9.32
C ILE A 37 7.37 9.51 -8.08
N ASP A 38 7.09 10.81 -7.93
CA ASP A 38 7.41 11.57 -6.72
C ASP A 38 6.44 11.22 -5.58
N LEU A 39 6.78 10.19 -4.82
CA LEU A 39 5.92 9.66 -3.75
C LEU A 39 5.71 10.65 -2.61
N GLU A 40 6.64 11.57 -2.36
CA GLU A 40 6.46 12.61 -1.35
C GLU A 40 5.39 13.60 -1.78
N SER A 41 5.50 14.15 -2.98
CA SER A 41 4.47 15.00 -3.58
C SER A 41 3.14 14.26 -3.69
N TRP A 42 3.15 13.00 -4.07
CA TRP A 42 1.95 12.16 -4.15
C TRP A 42 1.20 12.08 -2.83
N LYS A 43 1.90 11.77 -1.73
CA LYS A 43 1.29 11.67 -0.39
C LYS A 43 0.78 13.02 0.13
N ASN A 44 1.41 14.11 -0.29
CA ASN A 44 1.03 15.47 0.11
C ASN A 44 -0.14 16.05 -0.70
N ASP A 45 -0.59 15.36 -1.76
CA ASP A 45 -1.67 15.81 -2.63
C ASP A 45 -2.97 15.04 -2.37
N ARG A 46 -3.47 15.11 -1.13
CA ARG A 46 -4.76 14.48 -0.77
C ARG A 46 -5.89 15.00 -1.64
N ASN A 47 -6.73 14.07 -2.12
CA ASN A 47 -7.88 14.36 -3.00
C ASN A 47 -7.51 15.03 -4.32
N GLY A 48 -6.24 15.06 -4.71
CA GLY A 48 -5.74 15.73 -5.91
C GLY A 48 -5.81 17.26 -5.85
N CYS A 49 -6.06 17.86 -4.68
CA CYS A 49 -6.35 19.29 -4.53
C CYS A 49 -5.21 20.21 -4.95
N LYS A 50 -3.97 19.77 -4.92
CA LYS A 50 -2.78 20.54 -5.28
C LYS A 50 -2.32 20.34 -6.72
N GLY A 51 -2.87 19.35 -7.44
CA GLY A 51 -2.49 19.03 -8.80
C GLY A 51 -1.04 18.53 -8.92
N LEU A 52 -0.51 17.87 -7.90
CA LEU A 52 0.86 17.34 -7.92
C LEU A 52 0.90 15.95 -8.56
N ARG A 53 -0.08 15.10 -8.25
CA ARG A 53 -0.16 13.71 -8.75
C ARG A 53 -0.35 13.61 -10.25
N ILE A 54 -1.04 14.57 -10.87
CA ILE A 54 -1.27 14.56 -12.32
C ILE A 54 0.02 14.65 -13.11
N LYS A 55 1.08 15.22 -12.55
CA LYS A 55 2.39 15.32 -13.18
C LYS A 55 3.04 13.96 -13.41
N ASP A 56 2.68 12.98 -12.60
CA ASP A 56 3.20 11.62 -12.66
C ASP A 56 2.33 10.66 -13.50
N LEU A 57 1.29 11.18 -14.18
CA LEU A 57 0.35 10.39 -14.96
C LEU A 57 1.03 9.50 -16.01
N GLU A 58 1.97 10.04 -16.76
CA GLU A 58 2.68 9.31 -17.82
C GLU A 58 3.49 8.14 -17.23
N GLU A 59 4.21 8.39 -16.15
CA GLU A 59 4.97 7.34 -15.46
C GLU A 59 4.04 6.29 -14.85
N LEU A 60 2.96 6.72 -14.22
CA LEU A 60 1.95 5.81 -13.65
C LEU A 60 1.34 4.89 -14.72
N GLU A 61 0.95 5.42 -15.86
CA GLU A 61 0.40 4.63 -16.96
C GLU A 61 1.39 3.59 -17.48
N LYS A 62 2.66 3.94 -17.53
CA LYS A 62 3.75 3.06 -17.96
C LYS A 62 3.99 1.90 -17.00
N ILE A 63 3.92 2.14 -15.68
CA ILE A 63 4.28 1.16 -14.66
C ILE A 63 3.09 0.55 -13.93
N LYS A 64 1.85 0.98 -14.17
CA LYS A 64 0.66 0.56 -13.38
C LYS A 64 0.51 -0.96 -13.24
N ASN A 65 0.90 -1.73 -14.25
CA ASN A 65 0.79 -3.19 -14.22
C ASN A 65 1.83 -3.85 -13.31
N THR A 66 2.88 -3.14 -12.90
CA THR A 66 3.85 -3.66 -11.93
C THR A 66 3.28 -3.75 -10.52
N PHE A 67 2.16 -3.06 -10.27
CA PHE A 67 1.45 -3.08 -8.98
C PHE A 67 0.47 -4.26 -8.83
N LEU A 68 0.28 -5.07 -9.88
CA LEU A 68 -0.54 -6.28 -9.80
C LEU A 68 0.01 -7.22 -8.72
N GLU A 69 -0.88 -7.91 -8.02
CA GLU A 69 -0.58 -8.79 -6.88
C GLU A 69 -0.02 -8.10 -5.62
N ALA A 70 0.24 -6.80 -5.64
CA ALA A 70 0.61 -6.04 -4.45
C ALA A 70 -0.51 -6.10 -3.40
N SER A 71 -0.14 -6.15 -2.13
CA SER A 71 -1.09 -6.10 -1.03
C SER A 71 -1.61 -4.67 -0.79
N ASN A 72 -2.76 -4.56 -0.13
CA ASN A 72 -3.29 -3.27 0.29
C ASN A 72 -2.31 -2.49 1.19
N GLN A 73 -1.54 -3.19 2.02
CA GLN A 73 -0.54 -2.57 2.90
C GLN A 73 0.63 -1.98 2.10
N GLU A 74 1.14 -2.72 1.11
CA GLU A 74 2.20 -2.23 0.23
C GLU A 74 1.76 -0.99 -0.55
N LEU A 75 0.50 -0.96 -1.03
CA LEU A 75 -0.06 0.24 -1.67
C LEU A 75 -0.09 1.43 -0.71
N ILE A 76 -0.59 1.23 0.52
CA ILE A 76 -0.68 2.31 1.52
C ILE A 76 0.70 2.81 1.94
N MET A 77 1.66 1.92 2.09
CA MET A 77 3.03 2.31 2.40
C MET A 77 3.68 3.10 1.27
N THR A 78 3.37 2.75 0.02
CA THR A 78 3.92 3.40 -1.17
C THR A 78 3.24 4.73 -1.47
N PHE A 79 1.92 4.73 -1.65
CA PHE A 79 1.15 5.89 -2.11
C PHE A 79 0.45 6.67 -0.98
N GLY A 80 0.56 6.19 0.25
CA GLY A 80 -0.20 6.73 1.37
C GLY A 80 -1.64 6.20 1.40
N ARG A 81 -2.45 6.70 2.34
CA ARG A 81 -3.84 6.29 2.48
C ARG A 81 -4.63 6.68 1.23
N PRO A 82 -5.48 5.80 0.68
CA PRO A 82 -6.35 6.16 -0.43
C PRO A 82 -7.29 7.31 -0.05
N ASP A 83 -7.66 8.12 -1.03
CA ASP A 83 -8.58 9.23 -0.82
C ASP A 83 -10.00 8.75 -0.55
N ARG A 84 -10.40 7.66 -1.24
CA ARG A 84 -11.67 6.98 -1.06
C ARG A 84 -11.49 5.47 -1.15
N VAL A 85 -12.27 4.73 -0.38
CA VAL A 85 -12.38 3.27 -0.46
C VAL A 85 -13.83 2.93 -0.75
N LEU A 86 -14.07 2.14 -1.79
CA LEU A 86 -15.37 1.58 -2.12
C LEU A 86 -15.34 0.08 -1.91
N LEU A 87 -16.28 -0.45 -1.14
CA LEU A 87 -16.47 -1.87 -0.93
C LEU A 87 -17.64 -2.33 -1.80
N LEU A 88 -17.37 -3.22 -2.75
CA LEU A 88 -18.39 -3.89 -3.54
C LEU A 88 -18.52 -5.33 -3.06
N ASP A 89 -19.76 -5.79 -2.93
CA ASP A 89 -20.16 -7.17 -2.57
C ASP A 89 -19.05 -8.08 -2.01
N LYS A 90 -19.07 -8.27 -0.70
CA LYS A 90 -18.38 -9.28 0.13
C LYS A 90 -16.90 -9.60 -0.12
N SER A 91 -16.31 -9.27 -1.29
CA SER A 91 -14.98 -9.75 -1.65
C SER A 91 -14.12 -8.80 -2.48
N GLN A 92 -14.63 -7.64 -2.87
CA GLN A 92 -13.89 -6.69 -3.71
C GLN A 92 -13.90 -5.31 -3.10
N SER A 93 -12.76 -4.63 -3.15
CA SER A 93 -12.63 -3.23 -2.77
C SER A 93 -11.86 -2.45 -3.82
N PHE A 94 -12.15 -1.15 -3.89
CA PHE A 94 -11.43 -0.21 -4.75
C PHE A 94 -10.78 0.86 -3.91
N PHE A 95 -9.50 1.09 -4.15
CA PHE A 95 -8.76 2.21 -3.61
C PHE A 95 -8.67 3.30 -4.66
N PHE A 96 -9.12 4.50 -4.31
CA PHE A 96 -9.14 5.67 -5.18
C PHE A 96 -8.03 6.62 -4.78
N TYR A 97 -7.23 7.03 -5.76
CA TYR A 97 -6.30 8.15 -5.61
C TYR A 97 -6.61 9.15 -6.72
N PHE A 98 -7.11 10.33 -6.33
CA PHE A 98 -7.44 11.37 -7.29
C PHE A 98 -6.19 12.03 -7.83
N LEU A 99 -6.09 12.12 -9.16
CA LEU A 99 -5.00 12.78 -9.88
C LEU A 99 -5.34 14.24 -10.16
N GLU A 100 -6.61 14.54 -10.37
CA GLU A 100 -7.15 15.90 -10.50
C GLU A 100 -7.94 16.27 -9.25
N PRO A 101 -8.13 17.59 -8.99
CA PRO A 101 -8.92 18.05 -7.84
C PRO A 101 -10.33 17.44 -7.84
N SER A 102 -10.67 16.74 -6.76
CA SER A 102 -12.00 16.17 -6.56
C SER A 102 -12.96 17.18 -5.93
N GLU A 103 -14.24 16.82 -5.86
CA GLU A 103 -15.28 17.62 -5.19
C GLU A 103 -15.01 17.88 -3.69
N LEU A 104 -14.10 17.10 -3.08
CA LEU A 104 -13.65 17.30 -1.70
C LEU A 104 -12.69 18.50 -1.55
N CYS A 105 -12.22 19.04 -2.67
CA CYS A 105 -11.38 20.22 -2.69
C CYS A 105 -12.24 21.49 -2.67
N GLU A 106 -11.78 22.51 -1.94
CA GLU A 106 -12.48 23.78 -1.86
C GLU A 106 -12.60 24.45 -3.23
N GLY A 107 -13.82 24.88 -3.58
CA GLY A 107 -14.10 25.60 -4.82
C GLY A 107 -14.13 24.75 -6.09
N VAL A 108 -14.03 23.41 -5.98
CA VAL A 108 -14.06 22.50 -7.12
C VAL A 108 -15.49 22.03 -7.37
N THR A 109 -15.93 22.15 -8.63
CA THR A 109 -17.25 21.71 -9.11
C THR A 109 -17.18 20.48 -10.02
N GLU A 110 -15.97 20.02 -10.37
CA GLU A 110 -15.76 18.83 -11.21
C GLU A 110 -16.26 17.57 -10.49
N LYS A 111 -17.19 16.85 -11.11
CA LYS A 111 -17.81 15.65 -10.52
C LYS A 111 -17.08 14.36 -10.87
N GLU A 112 -16.32 14.37 -11.97
CA GLU A 112 -15.63 13.20 -12.50
C GLU A 112 -14.12 13.48 -12.69
N PRO A 113 -13.37 13.74 -11.59
CA PRO A 113 -11.95 13.98 -11.69
C PRO A 113 -11.22 12.72 -12.13
N LEU A 114 -10.11 12.90 -12.88
CA LEU A 114 -9.23 11.78 -13.22
C LEU A 114 -8.66 11.17 -11.95
N LYS A 115 -8.68 9.85 -11.89
CA LYS A 115 -8.23 9.07 -10.73
C LYS A 115 -7.58 7.77 -11.17
N VAL A 116 -6.74 7.21 -10.32
CA VAL A 116 -6.31 5.83 -10.44
C VAL A 116 -7.11 4.98 -9.46
N LEU A 117 -7.61 3.85 -9.96
CA LEU A 117 -8.36 2.85 -9.22
C LEU A 117 -7.51 1.59 -9.10
N PHE A 118 -7.25 1.17 -7.87
CA PHE A 118 -6.72 -0.15 -7.59
C PHE A 118 -7.87 -1.05 -7.14
N ARG A 119 -8.19 -2.05 -7.95
CA ARG A 119 -9.16 -3.09 -7.58
C ARG A 119 -8.46 -4.16 -6.79
N LEU A 120 -8.95 -4.41 -5.59
CA LEU A 120 -8.44 -5.44 -4.68
C LEU A 120 -9.39 -6.63 -4.66
N ASN A 121 -8.83 -7.84 -4.73
CA ASN A 121 -9.57 -9.08 -4.61
C ASN A 121 -9.88 -9.44 -3.14
N ALA A 122 -10.52 -10.60 -2.92
CA ALA A 122 -10.95 -11.07 -1.61
C ALA A 122 -9.82 -11.24 -0.58
N ILE A 123 -8.58 -11.44 -1.04
CA ILE A 123 -7.39 -11.56 -0.18
C ILE A 123 -6.58 -10.26 -0.12
N SER A 124 -7.22 -9.13 -0.47
CA SER A 124 -6.64 -7.79 -0.42
C SER A 124 -5.38 -7.60 -1.29
N ARG A 125 -5.37 -8.24 -2.47
CA ARG A 125 -4.32 -8.06 -3.47
C ARG A 125 -4.87 -7.36 -4.71
N VAL A 126 -4.04 -6.52 -5.32
CA VAL A 126 -4.38 -5.80 -6.55
C VAL A 126 -4.59 -6.78 -7.69
N SER A 127 -5.79 -6.76 -8.26
CA SER A 127 -6.17 -7.55 -9.44
C SER A 127 -6.25 -6.72 -10.72
N GLU A 128 -6.39 -5.40 -10.59
CA GLU A 128 -6.51 -4.47 -11.71
C GLU A 128 -6.11 -3.07 -11.29
N VAL A 129 -5.47 -2.33 -12.21
CA VAL A 129 -5.15 -0.91 -12.04
C VAL A 129 -5.65 -0.14 -13.25
N THR A 130 -6.54 0.81 -13.02
CA THR A 130 -7.20 1.58 -14.07
C THR A 130 -7.09 3.07 -13.82
N VAL A 131 -6.69 3.84 -14.82
CA VAL A 131 -6.77 5.31 -14.79
C VAL A 131 -8.03 5.73 -15.55
N THR A 132 -8.95 6.40 -14.86
CA THR A 132 -10.29 6.70 -15.42
C THR A 132 -10.93 7.89 -14.70
N ARG A 133 -11.95 8.45 -15.35
CA ARG A 133 -12.87 9.43 -14.73
C ARG A 133 -14.12 8.77 -14.18
N LEU A 134 -14.44 7.58 -14.65
CA LEU A 134 -15.65 6.85 -14.28
C LEU A 134 -15.47 6.15 -12.91
N ASP A 135 -16.56 5.99 -12.20
CA ASP A 135 -16.64 5.13 -11.02
C ASP A 135 -16.96 3.69 -11.43
N PRO A 136 -16.50 2.68 -10.68
CA PRO A 136 -16.76 1.27 -10.98
C PRO A 136 -18.21 0.88 -10.77
#